data_b08b5de0501bbbbddee932a4a1258862
#
_entry.id   b08b5de0501bbbbddee932a4a1258862
#
_cell.length_a   1.000
_cell.length_b   1.000
_cell.length_c   1.000
_cell.angle_alpha   90.00
_cell.angle_beta   90.00
_cell.angle_gamma   90.00
#
_symmetry.space_group_name_H-M   'P 1'
#
loop_
_entity.id
_entity.type
_entity.pdbx_description
1 polymer ?
#
loop_
_entity_poly.entity_id
_entity_poly.type
_entity_poly.pdbx_seq_one_letter_code
_entity_poly.pdbx_strand_id
1 'polypeptide(L)'
;KRLALKKYEFNVGKGLFTDMNAIRRDEEVDNTHSIYVDQWDWEKVISREDRTEDYLRQTVRAIVGAVCETNDALQIAFPSLHTKLDREVYFVTTQDLEDRWPDKTPKEREDAICREHHTVFLMQIGDNLKRSGKPHDGRAPDYDDWALNGDILMWNDVLQRSFEISSMGIRVDEDSMRYQLKKRGCEERSALPFHKLLLSGQL
;
A
#
# COMPACT_ATOMS: atom_id res chain seq x y z
N LYS A 1 0.26 -3.91 15.54
CA LYS A 1 0.43 -2.44 15.58
C LYS A 1 -0.78 -1.74 16.20
N ARG A 2 -2.03 -1.89 15.72
CA ARG A 2 -3.25 -1.24 16.29
C ARG A 2 -3.40 -1.47 17.80
N LEU A 3 -3.16 -2.69 18.29
CA LEU A 3 -3.16 -2.99 19.73
C LEU A 3 -2.09 -2.19 20.49
N ALA A 4 -0.93 -1.96 19.89
CA ALA A 4 0.11 -1.13 20.50
C ALA A 4 -0.29 0.34 20.55
N LEU A 5 -0.87 0.88 19.47
CA LEU A 5 -1.38 2.26 19.45
C LEU A 5 -2.41 2.48 20.58
N LYS A 6 -3.34 1.53 20.75
CA LYS A 6 -4.31 1.57 21.86
C LYS A 6 -3.65 1.43 23.21
N LYS A 7 -2.78 0.41 23.39
CA LYS A 7 -2.10 0.14 24.66
C LYS A 7 -1.27 1.32 25.18
N TYR A 8 -0.63 2.03 24.26
CA TYR A 8 0.22 3.19 24.57
C TYR A 8 -0.50 4.54 24.41
N GLU A 9 -1.83 4.52 24.22
CA GLU A 9 -2.70 5.69 24.20
C GLU A 9 -2.27 6.78 23.20
N PHE A 10 -1.94 6.38 21.97
CA PHE A 10 -1.58 7.33 20.93
C PHE A 10 -2.78 8.19 20.53
N ASN A 11 -2.59 9.50 20.51
CA ASN A 11 -3.60 10.46 20.09
C ASN A 11 -3.74 10.52 18.56
N VAL A 12 -4.89 10.99 18.07
CA VAL A 12 -5.12 11.28 16.64
C VAL A 12 -4.00 12.17 16.09
N GLY A 13 -3.51 11.84 14.92
CA GLY A 13 -2.40 12.51 14.26
C GLY A 13 -1.01 12.04 14.70
N LYS A 14 -0.91 11.22 15.75
CA LYS A 14 0.33 10.58 16.19
C LYS A 14 0.37 9.12 15.75
N GLY A 15 1.55 8.55 15.76
CA GLY A 15 1.76 7.18 15.35
C GLY A 15 3.07 6.61 15.84
N LEU A 16 3.30 5.37 15.49
CA LEU A 16 4.56 4.67 15.72
C LEU A 16 5.20 4.29 14.38
N PHE A 17 6.49 4.18 14.37
CA PHE A 17 7.21 3.49 13.31
C PHE A 17 8.14 2.44 13.90
N THR A 18 8.49 1.48 13.10
CA THR A 18 9.47 0.46 13.43
C THR A 18 10.50 0.38 12.33
N ASP A 19 11.77 0.34 12.72
CA ASP A 19 12.86 -0.10 11.87
C ASP A 19 13.04 -1.60 12.15
N MET A 20 12.61 -2.44 11.21
CA MET A 20 12.53 -3.88 11.45
C MET A 20 13.21 -4.68 10.33
N ASN A 21 13.75 -5.82 10.74
CA ASN A 21 14.24 -6.83 9.83
C ASN A 21 13.17 -7.92 9.68
N ALA A 22 12.86 -8.29 8.45
CA ALA A 22 11.87 -9.32 8.16
C ALA A 22 12.45 -10.42 7.29
N ILE A 23 12.04 -11.66 7.58
CA ILE A 23 12.34 -12.83 6.75
C ILE A 23 11.05 -13.22 6.04
N ARG A 24 11.08 -13.23 4.71
CA ARG A 24 9.98 -13.64 3.83
C ARG A 24 10.21 -15.08 3.37
N ARG A 25 9.71 -16.03 4.14
CA ARG A 25 9.97 -17.45 3.95
C ARG A 25 9.59 -17.97 2.55
N ASP A 26 8.47 -17.50 2.03
CA ASP A 26 7.87 -18.03 0.80
C ASP A 26 8.07 -17.05 -0.39
N GLU A 27 9.08 -16.17 -0.33
CA GLU A 27 9.37 -15.19 -1.39
C GLU A 27 10.07 -15.85 -2.58
N GLU A 28 9.60 -15.51 -3.78
CA GLU A 28 10.33 -15.81 -5.02
C GLU A 28 11.43 -14.77 -5.22
N VAL A 29 12.67 -15.21 -5.06
CA VAL A 29 13.83 -14.31 -5.12
C VAL A 29 14.16 -13.92 -6.55
N ASP A 30 14.24 -12.62 -6.82
CA ASP A 30 14.72 -12.06 -8.08
C ASP A 30 15.61 -10.83 -7.82
N ASN A 31 15.85 -10.00 -8.84
CA ASN A 31 16.68 -8.79 -8.69
C ASN A 31 16.00 -7.64 -7.90
N THR A 32 14.73 -7.80 -7.52
CA THR A 32 13.97 -6.81 -6.75
C THR A 32 13.38 -7.40 -5.46
N HIS A 33 13.41 -8.72 -5.28
CA HIS A 33 12.84 -9.41 -4.13
C HIS A 33 13.90 -10.26 -3.41
N SER A 34 13.99 -10.07 -2.09
CA SER A 34 14.89 -10.80 -1.20
C SER A 34 14.13 -11.49 -0.09
N ILE A 35 14.65 -12.64 0.37
CA ILE A 35 14.12 -13.32 1.57
C ILE A 35 14.33 -12.52 2.85
N TYR A 36 15.35 -11.68 2.89
CA TYR A 36 15.63 -10.78 4.00
C TYR A 36 15.48 -9.33 3.56
N VAL A 37 14.67 -8.58 4.29
CA VAL A 37 14.41 -7.17 4.01
C VAL A 37 14.46 -6.32 5.28
N ASP A 38 15.04 -5.14 5.16
CA ASP A 38 14.90 -4.08 6.13
C ASP A 38 13.67 -3.24 5.75
N GLN A 39 12.77 -3.03 6.70
CA GLN A 39 11.54 -2.28 6.45
C GLN A 39 11.36 -1.18 7.48
N TRP A 40 11.02 0.00 7.01
CA TRP A 40 10.40 1.01 7.83
C TRP A 40 8.89 0.84 7.73
N ASP A 41 8.31 0.46 8.83
CA ASP A 41 6.89 0.19 8.92
C ASP A 41 6.26 1.14 9.93
N TRP A 42 5.11 1.70 9.61
CA TRP A 42 4.48 2.73 10.42
C TRP A 42 2.97 2.55 10.53
N GLU A 43 2.41 3.12 11.60
CA GLU A 43 0.97 3.20 11.85
C GLU A 43 0.66 4.58 12.43
N LYS A 44 -0.33 5.26 11.88
CA LYS A 44 -0.81 6.57 12.35
C LYS A 44 -2.25 6.45 12.80
N VAL A 45 -2.57 7.04 13.95
CA VAL A 45 -3.95 7.15 14.42
C VAL A 45 -4.65 8.27 13.65
N ILE A 46 -5.77 7.94 13.04
CA ILE A 46 -6.66 8.88 12.34
C ILE A 46 -8.04 8.87 12.98
N SER A 47 -8.81 9.91 12.77
CA SER A 47 -10.21 9.94 13.20
C SER A 47 -11.09 9.10 12.25
N ARG A 48 -12.36 8.85 12.63
CA ARG A 48 -13.31 8.18 11.72
C ARG A 48 -13.63 9.04 10.50
N GLU A 49 -13.68 10.33 10.68
CA GLU A 49 -13.94 11.32 9.62
C GLU A 49 -12.80 11.38 8.59
N ASP A 50 -11.56 11.09 9.01
CA ASP A 50 -10.38 11.02 8.15
C ASP A 50 -10.33 9.74 7.31
N ARG A 51 -11.25 8.80 7.53
CA ARG A 51 -11.32 7.53 6.81
C ARG A 51 -11.88 7.73 5.39
N THR A 52 -11.13 8.47 4.58
CA THR A 52 -11.53 8.90 3.23
C THR A 52 -10.41 8.71 2.23
N GLU A 53 -10.79 8.61 0.96
CA GLU A 53 -9.83 8.58 -0.15
C GLU A 53 -9.00 9.87 -0.22
N ASP A 54 -9.59 11.02 0.09
CA ASP A 54 -8.88 12.30 0.08
C ASP A 54 -7.75 12.34 1.12
N TYR A 55 -8.00 11.82 2.32
CA TYR A 55 -6.97 11.68 3.35
C TYR A 55 -5.85 10.73 2.91
N LEU A 56 -6.21 9.61 2.30
CA LEU A 56 -5.24 8.66 1.74
C LEU A 56 -4.38 9.35 0.66
N ARG A 57 -5.00 10.04 -0.28
CA ARG A 57 -4.29 10.80 -1.35
C ARG A 57 -3.35 11.86 -0.80
N GLN A 58 -3.76 12.60 0.23
CA GLN A 58 -2.91 13.59 0.89
C GLN A 58 -1.69 12.92 1.56
N THR A 59 -1.91 11.80 2.23
CA THR A 59 -0.84 11.04 2.88
C THR A 59 0.17 10.50 1.86
N VAL A 60 -0.30 9.95 0.74
CA VAL A 60 0.55 9.50 -0.37
C VAL A 60 1.41 10.64 -0.93
N ARG A 61 0.82 11.80 -1.19
CA ARG A 61 1.58 12.97 -1.67
C ARG A 61 2.65 13.42 -0.68
N ALA A 62 2.36 13.37 0.62
CA ALA A 62 3.34 13.70 1.66
C ALA A 62 4.52 12.71 1.67
N ILE A 63 4.24 11.41 1.52
CA ILE A 63 5.28 10.37 1.45
C ILE A 63 6.14 10.53 0.21
N VAL A 64 5.52 10.69 -0.96
CA VAL A 64 6.24 10.92 -2.23
C VAL A 64 7.08 12.20 -2.14
N GLY A 65 6.54 13.27 -1.54
CA GLY A 65 7.29 14.50 -1.29
C GLY A 65 8.56 14.25 -0.47
N ALA A 66 8.46 13.51 0.63
CA ALA A 66 9.60 13.17 1.49
C ALA A 66 10.65 12.30 0.75
N VAL A 67 10.21 11.35 -0.06
CA VAL A 67 11.11 10.52 -0.90
C VAL A 67 11.86 11.40 -1.91
N CYS A 68 11.17 12.32 -2.59
CA CYS A 68 11.79 13.23 -3.54
C CYS A 68 12.78 14.21 -2.86
N GLU A 69 12.42 14.76 -1.70
CA GLU A 69 13.32 15.61 -0.91
C GLU A 69 14.58 14.86 -0.46
N THR A 70 14.43 13.61 -0.07
CA THR A 70 15.57 12.75 0.27
C THR A 70 16.47 12.53 -0.94
N ASN A 71 15.90 12.24 -2.11
CA ASN A 71 16.64 12.11 -3.35
C ASN A 71 17.41 13.39 -3.72
N ASP A 72 16.77 14.56 -3.59
CA ASP A 72 17.42 15.85 -3.85
C ASP A 72 18.60 16.10 -2.91
N ALA A 73 18.44 15.79 -1.62
CA ALA A 73 19.50 15.90 -0.62
C ALA A 73 20.67 14.94 -0.91
N LEU A 74 20.37 13.71 -1.35
CA LEU A 74 21.41 12.76 -1.76
C LEU A 74 22.17 13.22 -3.00
N GLN A 75 21.51 13.83 -3.98
CA GLN A 75 22.19 14.36 -5.17
C GLN A 75 23.11 15.56 -4.84
N ILE A 76 22.75 16.37 -3.85
CA ILE A 76 23.63 17.43 -3.35
C ILE A 76 24.88 16.83 -2.69
N ALA A 77 24.70 15.79 -1.87
CA ALA A 77 25.82 15.12 -1.18
C ALA A 77 26.67 14.26 -2.13
N PHE A 78 26.05 13.69 -3.15
CA PHE A 78 26.68 12.78 -4.12
C PHE A 78 26.35 13.20 -5.55
N PRO A 79 27.06 14.18 -6.13
CA PRO A 79 26.72 14.75 -7.45
C PRO A 79 26.78 13.78 -8.63
N SER A 80 27.32 12.57 -8.45
CA SER A 80 27.28 11.51 -9.45
C SER A 80 25.94 10.80 -9.57
N LEU A 81 25.02 11.01 -8.62
CA LEU A 81 23.66 10.50 -8.69
C LEU A 81 22.82 11.40 -9.60
N HIS A 82 22.13 10.78 -10.55
CA HIS A 82 21.32 11.51 -11.56
C HIS A 82 19.88 11.04 -11.61
N THR A 83 19.41 10.35 -10.56
CA THR A 83 18.03 9.84 -10.49
C THR A 83 17.04 11.01 -10.41
N LYS A 84 16.08 11.04 -11.33
CA LYS A 84 14.96 11.98 -11.29
C LYS A 84 13.73 11.24 -10.80
N LEU A 85 13.09 11.79 -9.77
CA LEU A 85 11.80 11.32 -9.28
C LEU A 85 10.74 12.39 -9.56
N ASP A 86 9.56 11.95 -10.01
CA ASP A 86 8.43 12.85 -10.23
C ASP A 86 7.63 13.01 -8.92
N ARG A 87 7.43 14.27 -8.52
CA ARG A 87 6.64 14.61 -7.32
C ARG A 87 5.14 14.55 -7.56
N GLU A 88 4.71 14.64 -8.83
CA GLU A 88 3.32 14.56 -9.17
C GLU A 88 2.86 13.10 -9.16
N VAL A 89 1.87 12.80 -8.33
CA VAL A 89 1.34 11.45 -8.19
C VAL A 89 0.11 11.29 -9.06
N TYR A 90 0.16 10.35 -10.00
CA TYR A 90 -0.99 9.91 -10.75
C TYR A 90 -1.76 8.83 -9.97
N PHE A 91 -3.04 9.10 -9.68
CA PHE A 91 -3.91 8.19 -8.96
C PHE A 91 -4.80 7.41 -9.92
N VAL A 92 -4.78 6.10 -9.84
CA VAL A 92 -5.54 5.20 -10.71
C VAL A 92 -5.99 3.98 -9.93
N THR A 93 -7.17 3.46 -10.24
CA THR A 93 -7.65 2.20 -9.63
C THR A 93 -7.18 0.98 -10.44
N THR A 94 -7.14 -0.17 -9.77
CA THR A 94 -6.86 -1.45 -10.43
C THR A 94 -7.90 -1.77 -11.51
N GLN A 95 -9.16 -1.34 -11.32
CA GLN A 95 -10.22 -1.50 -12.32
C GLN A 95 -9.98 -0.64 -13.56
N ASP A 96 -9.55 0.63 -13.38
CA ASP A 96 -9.23 1.50 -14.52
C ASP A 96 -8.11 0.90 -15.38
N LEU A 97 -7.11 0.27 -14.75
CA LEU A 97 -6.05 -0.42 -15.47
C LEU A 97 -6.54 -1.65 -16.22
N GLU A 98 -7.44 -2.44 -15.64
CA GLU A 98 -8.05 -3.57 -16.34
C GLU A 98 -8.88 -3.09 -17.53
N ASP A 99 -9.68 -2.05 -17.35
CA ASP A 99 -10.55 -1.50 -18.40
C ASP A 99 -9.70 -0.92 -19.57
N ARG A 100 -8.58 -0.27 -19.24
CA ARG A 100 -7.67 0.30 -20.23
C ARG A 100 -6.84 -0.75 -20.99
N TRP A 101 -6.37 -1.78 -20.27
CA TRP A 101 -5.54 -2.84 -20.85
C TRP A 101 -6.01 -4.23 -20.44
N PRO A 102 -7.16 -4.67 -20.96
CA PRO A 102 -7.80 -5.91 -20.53
C PRO A 102 -6.96 -7.17 -20.77
N ASP A 103 -6.12 -7.15 -21.79
CA ASP A 103 -5.33 -8.30 -22.22
C ASP A 103 -3.93 -8.34 -21.57
N LYS A 104 -3.55 -7.30 -20.83
CA LYS A 104 -2.28 -7.28 -20.09
C LYS A 104 -2.41 -7.95 -18.72
N THR A 105 -1.35 -8.57 -18.29
CA THR A 105 -1.21 -9.02 -16.88
C THR A 105 -1.18 -7.82 -15.91
N PRO A 106 -1.46 -8.03 -14.63
CA PRO A 106 -1.35 -6.97 -13.63
C PRO A 106 -0.01 -6.23 -13.68
N LYS A 107 1.11 -6.96 -13.75
CA LYS A 107 2.46 -6.37 -13.79
C LYS A 107 2.72 -5.57 -15.06
N GLU A 108 2.26 -6.04 -16.22
CA GLU A 108 2.35 -5.28 -17.47
C GLU A 108 1.50 -4.01 -17.44
N ARG A 109 0.38 -4.00 -16.71
CA ARG A 109 -0.44 -2.80 -16.50
C ARG A 109 0.29 -1.77 -15.63
N GLU A 110 0.91 -2.22 -14.54
CA GLU A 110 1.75 -1.38 -13.67
C GLU A 110 2.92 -0.77 -14.46
N ASP A 111 3.64 -1.56 -15.23
CA ASP A 111 4.74 -1.08 -16.06
C ASP A 111 4.26 -0.06 -17.10
N ALA A 112 3.11 -0.30 -17.71
CA ALA A 112 2.55 0.60 -18.72
C ALA A 112 2.17 1.96 -18.14
N ILE A 113 1.46 1.97 -16.98
CA ILE A 113 1.02 3.22 -16.35
C ILE A 113 2.20 3.98 -15.75
N CYS A 114 3.18 3.30 -15.15
CA CYS A 114 4.36 3.95 -14.58
C CYS A 114 5.29 4.51 -15.66
N ARG A 115 5.34 3.89 -16.84
CA ARG A 115 6.08 4.46 -17.99
C ARG A 115 5.48 5.78 -18.47
N GLU A 116 4.15 5.96 -18.35
CA GLU A 116 3.47 7.19 -18.75
C GLU A 116 3.57 8.29 -17.69
N HIS A 117 3.43 7.95 -16.43
CA HIS A 117 3.24 8.91 -15.32
C HIS A 117 4.37 8.93 -14.31
N HIS A 118 5.38 8.07 -14.43
CA HIS A 118 6.56 7.92 -13.58
C HIS A 118 6.29 7.65 -12.09
N THR A 119 5.40 8.40 -11.44
CA THR A 119 4.97 8.17 -10.06
C THR A 119 3.46 7.94 -10.02
N VAL A 120 3.08 6.76 -9.59
CA VAL A 120 1.69 6.29 -9.59
C VAL A 120 1.30 5.79 -8.21
N PHE A 121 0.08 6.11 -7.79
CA PHE A 121 -0.56 5.40 -6.68
C PHE A 121 -1.67 4.52 -7.24
N LEU A 122 -1.42 3.22 -7.24
CA LEU A 122 -2.36 2.21 -7.70
C LEU A 122 -3.31 1.85 -6.57
N MET A 123 -4.58 2.21 -6.70
CA MET A 123 -5.58 2.12 -5.65
C MET A 123 -6.48 0.90 -5.78
N GLN A 124 -7.14 0.55 -4.65
CA GLN A 124 -8.21 -0.45 -4.58
C GLN A 124 -7.74 -1.85 -4.97
N ILE A 125 -6.69 -2.29 -4.29
CA ILE A 125 -6.11 -3.62 -4.47
C ILE A 125 -6.75 -4.59 -3.49
N GLY A 126 -7.19 -5.76 -3.98
CA GLY A 126 -7.69 -6.85 -3.15
C GLY A 126 -9.03 -7.43 -3.60
N ASP A 127 -9.97 -6.62 -4.06
CA ASP A 127 -11.22 -7.16 -4.59
C ASP A 127 -11.07 -7.68 -6.02
N ASN A 128 -12.03 -8.50 -6.43
CA ASN A 128 -12.05 -9.03 -7.79
C ASN A 128 -12.44 -7.96 -8.80
N LEU A 129 -11.68 -7.87 -9.86
CA LEU A 129 -11.95 -7.00 -11.00
C LEU A 129 -13.13 -7.51 -11.80
N LYS A 130 -13.85 -6.61 -12.46
CA LYS A 130 -15.14 -6.91 -13.11
C LYS A 130 -15.02 -7.83 -14.32
N ARG A 131 -13.96 -7.69 -15.11
CA ARG A 131 -13.76 -8.44 -16.34
C ARG A 131 -13.13 -9.80 -16.09
N SER A 132 -12.01 -9.82 -15.39
CA SER A 132 -11.26 -11.05 -15.13
C SER A 132 -11.88 -11.92 -14.03
N GLY A 133 -12.68 -11.31 -13.13
CA GLY A 133 -13.21 -11.97 -11.94
C GLY A 133 -12.13 -12.33 -10.91
N LYS A 134 -10.92 -11.80 -11.08
CA LYS A 134 -9.76 -12.03 -10.22
C LYS A 134 -9.26 -10.69 -9.66
N PRO A 135 -8.61 -10.66 -8.49
CA PRO A 135 -7.97 -9.43 -8.02
C PRO A 135 -6.77 -9.08 -8.89
N HIS A 136 -6.41 -7.79 -8.90
CA HIS A 136 -5.18 -7.33 -9.53
C HIS A 136 -3.96 -7.97 -8.84
N ASP A 137 -3.96 -7.91 -7.51
CA ASP A 137 -2.99 -8.57 -6.65
C ASP A 137 -3.65 -9.04 -5.36
N GLY A 138 -2.99 -9.96 -4.63
CA GLY A 138 -3.45 -10.48 -3.35
C GLY A 138 -3.31 -9.47 -2.22
N ARG A 139 -4.37 -9.32 -1.40
CA ARG A 139 -4.32 -8.55 -0.16
C ARG A 139 -4.99 -9.33 0.96
N ALA A 140 -4.41 -9.27 2.15
CA ALA A 140 -5.02 -9.83 3.35
C ALA A 140 -6.37 -9.18 3.62
N PRO A 141 -7.43 -9.97 3.92
CA PRO A 141 -8.77 -9.42 4.11
C PRO A 141 -8.98 -8.75 5.47
N ASP A 142 -8.00 -8.84 6.36
CA ASP A 142 -8.09 -8.43 7.75
C ASP A 142 -7.02 -7.39 8.12
N TYR A 143 -6.46 -6.71 7.13
CA TYR A 143 -5.42 -5.71 7.34
C TYR A 143 -5.86 -4.34 6.81
N ASP A 144 -5.69 -4.06 5.52
CA ASP A 144 -6.14 -2.82 4.89
C ASP A 144 -7.54 -2.95 4.29
N ASP A 145 -8.30 -1.86 4.34
CA ASP A 145 -9.53 -1.72 3.59
C ASP A 145 -9.22 -1.68 2.09
N TRP A 146 -9.76 -2.62 1.33
CA TRP A 146 -9.48 -2.72 -0.10
C TRP A 146 -10.01 -1.53 -0.91
N ALA A 147 -10.96 -0.77 -0.38
CA ALA A 147 -11.43 0.46 -0.99
C ALA A 147 -10.51 1.66 -0.68
N LEU A 148 -9.66 1.55 0.34
CA LEU A 148 -8.83 2.65 0.88
C LEU A 148 -7.37 2.23 1.03
N ASN A 149 -6.85 1.45 0.08
CA ASN A 149 -5.46 1.02 0.03
C ASN A 149 -4.84 1.27 -1.34
N GLY A 150 -3.57 1.02 -1.43
CA GLY A 150 -2.84 1.03 -2.70
C GLY A 150 -1.34 0.94 -2.52
N ASP A 151 -0.66 0.91 -3.66
CA ASP A 151 0.79 0.85 -3.74
C ASP A 151 1.35 2.10 -4.43
N ILE A 152 2.39 2.68 -3.84
CA ILE A 152 3.19 3.72 -4.50
C ILE A 152 4.17 3.01 -5.43
N LEU A 153 4.01 3.23 -6.71
CA LEU A 153 4.86 2.70 -7.76
C LEU A 153 5.64 3.84 -8.40
N MET A 154 6.93 3.63 -8.64
CA MET A 154 7.76 4.57 -9.40
C MET A 154 8.41 3.85 -10.58
N TRP A 155 8.57 4.57 -11.69
CA TRP A 155 9.30 4.06 -12.84
C TRP A 155 10.80 3.97 -12.51
N ASN A 156 11.40 2.83 -12.74
CA ASN A 156 12.83 2.60 -12.55
C ASN A 156 13.53 2.57 -13.93
N ASP A 157 14.29 3.62 -14.22
CA ASP A 157 14.99 3.76 -15.49
C ASP A 157 16.08 2.71 -15.72
N VAL A 158 16.67 2.18 -14.67
CA VAL A 158 17.70 1.14 -14.76
C VAL A 158 17.08 -0.21 -15.11
N LEU A 159 16.01 -0.55 -14.44
CA LEU A 159 15.30 -1.83 -14.62
C LEU A 159 14.27 -1.78 -15.76
N GLN A 160 13.94 -0.57 -16.28
CA GLN A 160 12.92 -0.33 -17.30
C GLN A 160 11.56 -0.94 -16.94
N ARG A 161 11.17 -0.82 -15.68
CA ARG A 161 9.91 -1.34 -15.13
C ARG A 161 9.43 -0.52 -13.93
N SER A 162 8.20 -0.75 -13.53
CA SER A 162 7.65 -0.25 -12.27
C SER A 162 8.38 -0.85 -11.07
N PHE A 163 8.54 -0.07 -10.03
CA PHE A 163 9.13 -0.49 -8.77
C PHE A 163 8.23 -0.03 -7.62
N GLU A 164 7.80 -0.98 -6.78
CA GLU A 164 6.98 -0.70 -5.61
C GLU A 164 7.85 -0.08 -4.50
N ILE A 165 7.48 1.13 -4.11
CA ILE A 165 8.16 1.87 -3.03
C ILE A 165 7.49 1.60 -1.68
N SER A 166 6.16 1.50 -1.67
CA SER A 166 5.39 1.32 -0.45
C SER A 166 4.03 0.73 -0.75
N SER A 167 3.62 -0.24 0.06
CA SER A 167 2.24 -0.71 0.14
C SER A 167 1.59 -0.12 1.39
N MET A 168 0.45 0.53 1.25
CA MET A 168 -0.20 1.24 2.35
C MET A 168 -1.70 1.32 2.20
N GLY A 169 -2.38 1.62 3.30
CA GLY A 169 -3.83 1.83 3.29
C GLY A 169 -4.37 2.25 4.65
N ILE A 170 -5.64 2.63 4.64
CA ILE A 170 -6.41 2.80 5.86
C ILE A 170 -6.88 1.42 6.31
N ARG A 171 -6.67 1.11 7.59
CA ARG A 171 -6.99 -0.21 8.12
C ARG A 171 -8.48 -0.50 8.07
N VAL A 172 -8.83 -1.78 7.98
CA VAL A 172 -10.23 -2.22 8.05
C VAL A 172 -10.92 -1.70 9.31
N ASP A 173 -12.19 -1.34 9.15
CA ASP A 173 -13.16 -1.22 10.23
C ASP A 173 -14.02 -2.50 10.34
N GLU A 174 -15.05 -2.44 11.16
CA GLU A 174 -15.93 -3.58 11.41
C GLU A 174 -16.63 -4.06 10.13
N ASP A 175 -17.07 -3.13 9.29
CA ASP A 175 -17.87 -3.43 8.08
C ASP A 175 -16.99 -3.93 6.95
N SER A 176 -15.89 -3.23 6.64
CA SER A 176 -14.96 -3.63 5.61
C SER A 176 -14.29 -4.97 5.93
N MET A 177 -13.95 -5.23 7.21
CA MET A 177 -13.40 -6.51 7.60
C MET A 177 -14.41 -7.67 7.41
N ARG A 178 -15.68 -7.48 7.81
CA ARG A 178 -16.73 -8.51 7.57
C ARG A 178 -16.91 -8.80 6.08
N TYR A 179 -16.97 -7.73 5.28
CA TYR A 179 -17.08 -7.85 3.83
C TYR A 179 -15.93 -8.64 3.23
N GLN A 180 -14.70 -8.24 3.57
CA GLN A 180 -13.48 -8.82 2.99
C GLN A 180 -13.25 -10.27 3.43
N LEU A 181 -13.49 -10.61 4.70
CA LEU A 181 -13.42 -11.99 5.20
C LEU A 181 -14.42 -12.89 4.45
N LYS A 182 -15.66 -12.42 4.30
CA LYS A 182 -16.68 -13.16 3.54
C LYS A 182 -16.30 -13.32 2.07
N LYS A 183 -15.78 -12.27 1.45
CA LYS A 183 -15.35 -12.29 0.05
C LYS A 183 -14.24 -13.31 -0.21
N ARG A 184 -13.37 -13.53 0.79
CA ARG A 184 -12.28 -14.51 0.75
C ARG A 184 -12.64 -15.89 1.28
N GLY A 185 -13.86 -16.08 1.81
CA GLY A 185 -14.32 -17.35 2.38
C GLY A 185 -13.50 -17.77 3.61
N CYS A 186 -13.13 -16.79 4.46
CA CYS A 186 -12.34 -17.03 5.68
C CYS A 186 -13.00 -16.37 6.92
N GLU A 187 -14.34 -16.42 6.99
CA GLU A 187 -15.13 -15.85 8.08
C GLU A 187 -14.79 -16.44 9.45
N GLU A 188 -14.23 -17.64 9.50
CA GLU A 188 -13.75 -18.30 10.73
C GLU A 188 -12.69 -17.46 11.45
N ARG A 189 -11.94 -16.62 10.74
CA ARG A 189 -10.98 -15.69 11.34
C ARG A 189 -11.63 -14.67 12.27
N SER A 190 -12.93 -14.41 12.14
CA SER A 190 -13.68 -13.55 13.07
C SER A 190 -13.58 -14.02 14.52
N ALA A 191 -13.28 -15.28 14.76
CA ALA A 191 -13.07 -15.86 16.10
C ALA A 191 -11.70 -15.55 16.72
N LEU A 192 -10.75 -15.03 15.95
CA LEU A 192 -9.42 -14.66 16.46
C LEU A 192 -9.49 -13.47 17.44
N PRO A 193 -8.62 -13.41 18.43
CA PRO A 193 -8.68 -12.37 19.49
C PRO A 193 -8.70 -10.93 18.94
N PHE A 194 -7.83 -10.62 17.99
CA PHE A 194 -7.78 -9.29 17.39
C PHE A 194 -9.08 -8.94 16.66
N HIS A 195 -9.61 -9.88 15.88
CA HIS A 195 -10.84 -9.69 15.08
C HIS A 195 -12.06 -9.48 16.00
N LYS A 196 -12.15 -10.22 17.10
CA LYS A 196 -13.20 -10.01 18.12
C LYS A 196 -13.16 -8.60 18.70
N LEU A 197 -11.99 -8.10 19.04
CA LEU A 197 -11.83 -6.74 19.57
C LEU A 197 -12.26 -5.68 18.57
N LEU A 198 -11.89 -5.84 17.31
CA LEU A 198 -12.29 -4.93 16.24
C LEU A 198 -13.81 -5.00 16.01
N LEU A 199 -14.37 -6.21 15.83
CA LEU A 199 -15.79 -6.41 15.53
C LEU A 199 -16.73 -6.04 16.68
N SER A 200 -16.21 -5.89 17.88
CA SER A 200 -16.97 -5.40 19.05
C SER A 200 -16.80 -3.88 19.29
N GLY A 201 -16.11 -3.18 18.41
CA GLY A 201 -15.85 -1.74 18.56
C GLY A 201 -14.87 -1.39 19.69
N GLN A 202 -14.13 -2.37 20.17
CA GLN A 202 -13.15 -2.15 21.25
C GLN A 202 -11.76 -1.74 20.72
N LEU A 203 -11.60 -1.75 19.42
CA LEU A 203 -10.31 -1.44 18.80
C LEU A 203 -10.49 -0.47 17.63
#